data_2735c9786745491cc6795e9340dc8b24
#
_entry.id   2735c9786745491cc6795e9340dc8b24
#
_cell.length_a   1.000
_cell.length_b   1.000
_cell.length_c   1.000
_cell.angle_alpha   90.00
_cell.angle_beta   90.00
_cell.angle_gamma   90.00
#
_symmetry.space_group_name_H-M   'P 1'
#
loop_
_entity.id
_entity.type
_entity.pdbx_description
1 polymer ?
#
loop_
_entity_poly.entity_id
_entity_poly.type
_entity_poly.pdbx_seq_one_letter_code
_entity_poly.pdbx_strand_id
1 'polypeptide(L)'
;MKIGLLECDHVRENLLHIAGDYRQMFADLFARHAPQLELANFDVRNGEFPTSIDDCEAFVCTGSRFSAYDAEDWIQQLKGFVRRLRDAEKPFVGICFGHQVLAEALGGKVEKAAQGWGIGVHSLNVVNHEDWMQPAQ
;
A
#
# COMPACT_ATOMS: atom_id res chain seq x y z
N MET A 1 17.04 4.19 7.44
CA MET A 1 15.58 4.27 7.70
C MET A 1 14.95 2.94 7.31
N LYS A 2 14.19 2.35 8.23
CA LYS A 2 13.51 1.08 8.02
C LYS A 2 12.05 1.33 7.60
N ILE A 3 11.64 0.75 6.48
CA ILE A 3 10.31 0.89 5.90
C ILE A 3 9.56 -0.44 6.04
N GLY A 4 8.36 -0.41 6.59
CA GLY A 4 7.47 -1.57 6.65
C GLY A 4 6.67 -1.70 5.36
N LEU A 5 6.84 -2.80 4.63
CA LEU A 5 5.99 -3.16 3.49
C LEU A 5 4.82 -4.02 4.01
N LEU A 6 3.61 -3.47 3.95
CA LEU A 6 2.37 -4.16 4.29
C LEU A 6 1.83 -4.82 3.02
N GLU A 7 2.03 -6.13 2.91
CA GLU A 7 1.63 -6.92 1.75
C GLU A 7 0.14 -7.32 1.89
N CYS A 8 -0.70 -6.77 1.03
CA CYS A 8 -2.16 -6.95 1.06
C CYS A 8 -2.66 -8.00 0.06
N ASP A 9 -1.78 -8.54 -0.74
CA ASP A 9 -2.07 -9.62 -1.69
C ASP A 9 -0.78 -10.25 -2.21
N HIS A 10 -0.92 -11.31 -3.00
CA HIS A 10 0.16 -11.99 -3.70
C HIS A 10 -0.14 -12.09 -5.19
N VAL A 11 0.89 -12.05 -6.00
CA VAL A 11 0.80 -12.29 -7.44
C VAL A 11 0.39 -13.75 -7.66
N ARG A 12 -0.51 -13.99 -8.60
CA ARG A 12 -0.94 -15.35 -8.97
C ARG A 12 0.27 -16.17 -9.41
N GLU A 13 0.34 -17.43 -9.01
CA GLU A 13 1.46 -18.34 -9.28
C GLU A 13 1.88 -18.37 -10.77
N ASN A 14 0.88 -18.40 -11.66
CA ASN A 14 1.12 -18.41 -13.11
C ASN A 14 1.69 -17.11 -13.67
N LEU A 15 1.78 -16.05 -12.88
CA LEU A 15 2.34 -14.75 -13.25
C LEU A 15 3.64 -14.38 -12.53
N LEU A 16 4.05 -15.17 -11.52
CA LEU A 16 5.27 -14.92 -10.74
C LEU A 16 6.54 -14.87 -11.62
N HIS A 17 6.55 -15.59 -12.72
CA HIS A 17 7.69 -15.62 -13.64
C HIS A 17 7.95 -14.29 -14.36
N ILE A 18 7.00 -13.36 -14.33
CA ILE A 18 7.11 -12.06 -15.02
C ILE A 18 7.95 -11.06 -14.21
N ALA A 19 7.66 -10.93 -12.91
CA ALA A 19 8.32 -9.94 -12.06
C ALA A 19 8.41 -10.36 -10.57
N GLY A 20 8.16 -11.62 -10.25
CA GLY A 20 8.08 -12.10 -8.87
C GLY A 20 6.79 -11.69 -8.17
N ASP A 21 6.80 -11.80 -6.85
CA ASP A 21 5.70 -11.31 -6.01
C ASP A 21 5.94 -9.85 -5.58
N TYR A 22 4.95 -9.22 -4.96
CA TYR A 22 5.04 -7.82 -4.48
C TYR A 22 6.30 -7.58 -3.65
N ARG A 23 6.65 -8.47 -2.73
CA ARG A 23 7.88 -8.40 -1.95
C ARG A 23 9.12 -8.22 -2.82
N GLN A 24 9.25 -9.01 -3.88
CA GLN A 24 10.38 -8.93 -4.79
C GLN A 24 10.36 -7.63 -5.59
N MET A 25 9.18 -7.27 -6.15
CA MET A 25 9.05 -6.03 -6.94
C MET A 25 9.43 -4.79 -6.12
N PHE A 26 8.99 -4.72 -4.85
CA PHE A 26 9.33 -3.60 -3.97
C PHE A 26 10.81 -3.63 -3.55
N ALA A 27 11.37 -4.81 -3.28
CA ALA A 27 12.81 -4.94 -2.98
C ALA A 27 13.66 -4.43 -4.15
N ASP A 28 13.34 -4.81 -5.38
CA ASP A 28 14.03 -4.38 -6.59
C ASP A 28 13.87 -2.87 -6.84
N LEU A 29 12.66 -2.34 -6.61
CA LEU A 29 12.38 -0.90 -6.72
C LEU A 29 13.25 -0.09 -5.74
N PHE A 30 13.23 -0.49 -4.47
CA PHE A 30 14.00 0.21 -3.42
C PHE A 30 15.51 0.04 -3.63
N ALA A 31 15.99 -1.15 -3.99
CA ALA A 31 17.39 -1.36 -4.29
C ALA A 31 17.91 -0.47 -5.43
N ARG A 32 17.06 -0.19 -6.42
CA ARG A 32 17.40 0.65 -7.57
C ARG A 32 17.36 2.15 -7.27
N HIS A 33 16.37 2.61 -6.50
CA HIS A 33 16.08 4.03 -6.36
C HIS A 33 16.36 4.60 -4.97
N ALA A 34 16.43 3.75 -3.94
CA ALA A 34 16.63 4.14 -2.55
C ALA A 34 17.39 3.06 -1.75
N PRO A 35 18.60 2.66 -2.19
CA PRO A 35 19.35 1.54 -1.60
C PRO A 35 19.74 1.75 -0.13
N GLN A 36 19.61 2.97 0.37
CA GLN A 36 19.84 3.31 1.79
C GLN A 36 18.68 2.94 2.70
N LEU A 37 17.53 2.53 2.15
CA LEU A 37 16.36 2.14 2.91
C LEU A 37 16.35 0.61 3.13
N GLU A 38 16.01 0.19 4.33
CA GLU A 38 15.79 -1.20 4.70
C GLU A 38 14.31 -1.53 4.61
N LEU A 39 13.95 -2.62 3.93
CA LEU A 39 12.57 -3.11 3.89
C LEU A 39 12.35 -4.23 4.91
N ALA A 40 11.29 -4.08 5.72
CA ALA A 40 10.73 -5.14 6.54
C ALA A 40 9.36 -5.53 5.97
N ASN A 41 9.15 -6.81 5.66
CA ASN A 41 7.94 -7.28 5.02
C ASN A 41 6.97 -7.85 6.06
N PHE A 42 5.68 -7.53 5.90
CA PHE A 42 4.59 -8.00 6.75
C PHE A 42 3.44 -8.47 5.86
N ASP A 43 3.16 -9.76 5.86
CA ASP A 43 2.05 -10.34 5.11
C ASP A 43 0.73 -10.15 5.88
N VAL A 44 0.21 -8.93 5.82
CA VAL A 44 -0.97 -8.55 6.60
C VAL A 44 -2.23 -9.29 6.15
N ARG A 45 -2.27 -9.75 4.90
CA ARG A 45 -3.36 -10.58 4.41
C ARG A 45 -3.43 -11.91 5.15
N ASN A 46 -2.29 -12.48 5.52
CA ASN A 46 -2.19 -13.73 6.29
C ASN A 46 -2.08 -13.48 7.80
N GLY A 47 -2.30 -12.24 8.25
CA GLY A 47 -2.32 -11.88 9.67
C GLY A 47 -0.95 -11.53 10.26
N GLU A 48 0.09 -11.45 9.45
CA GLU A 48 1.44 -11.06 9.89
C GLU A 48 1.55 -9.53 9.94
N PHE A 49 1.11 -8.94 11.02
CA PHE A 49 1.22 -7.49 11.26
C PHE A 49 2.47 -7.13 12.05
N PRO A 50 2.98 -5.87 11.90
CA PRO A 50 3.97 -5.35 12.84
C PRO A 50 3.46 -5.46 14.29
N THR A 51 4.33 -5.84 15.22
CA THR A 51 3.98 -5.93 16.65
C THR A 51 3.80 -4.54 17.25
N SER A 52 4.56 -3.56 16.75
CA SER A 52 4.48 -2.15 17.12
C SER A 52 4.48 -1.26 15.89
N ILE A 53 3.87 -0.09 15.99
CA ILE A 53 4.02 1.00 15.01
C ILE A 53 5.46 1.53 14.98
N ASP A 54 6.28 1.22 15.98
CA ASP A 54 7.68 1.63 16.09
C ASP A 54 8.66 0.61 15.50
N ASP A 55 8.16 -0.53 15.00
CA ASP A 55 8.99 -1.52 14.32
C ASP A 55 9.63 -0.96 13.04
N CYS A 56 9.01 0.08 12.44
CA CYS A 56 9.50 0.81 11.28
C CYS A 56 9.26 2.32 11.42
N GLU A 57 10.06 3.09 10.69
CA GLU A 57 9.98 4.56 10.70
C GLU A 57 8.89 5.08 9.78
N ALA A 58 8.53 4.31 8.73
CA ALA A 58 7.44 4.60 7.80
C ALA A 58 6.87 3.29 7.25
N PHE A 59 5.71 3.36 6.61
CA PHE A 59 5.03 2.19 6.04
C PHE A 59 4.55 2.44 4.62
N VAL A 60 4.63 1.39 3.80
CA VAL A 60 4.06 1.33 2.44
C VAL A 60 3.07 0.17 2.39
N CYS A 61 1.88 0.41 1.88
CA CYS A 61 0.83 -0.60 1.74
C CYS A 61 0.58 -0.90 0.26
N THR A 62 0.63 -2.17 -0.11
CA THR A 62 0.50 -2.61 -1.50
C THR A 62 -0.93 -2.54 -2.02
N GLY A 63 -1.09 -2.77 -3.33
CA GLY A 63 -2.37 -3.10 -3.94
C GLY A 63 -2.90 -4.46 -3.49
N SER A 64 -4.17 -4.73 -3.79
CA SER A 64 -4.84 -6.00 -3.55
C SER A 64 -5.99 -6.19 -4.54
N ARG A 65 -6.41 -7.45 -4.75
CA ARG A 65 -7.64 -7.79 -5.48
C ARG A 65 -8.91 -7.56 -4.66
N PHE A 66 -8.77 -7.39 -3.35
CA PHE A 66 -9.87 -7.11 -2.44
C PHE A 66 -10.33 -5.66 -2.55
N SER A 67 -11.54 -5.40 -2.07
CA SER A 67 -12.07 -4.05 -1.92
C SER A 67 -11.90 -3.56 -0.48
N ALA A 68 -11.57 -2.27 -0.30
CA ALA A 68 -11.39 -1.72 1.05
C ALA A 68 -12.67 -1.83 1.92
N TYR A 69 -13.84 -1.95 1.30
CA TYR A 69 -15.14 -2.14 1.96
C TYR A 69 -15.49 -3.62 2.21
N ASP A 70 -14.66 -4.59 1.81
CA ASP A 70 -14.92 -6.00 2.10
C ASP A 70 -14.84 -6.27 3.62
N ALA A 71 -15.68 -7.20 4.10
CA ALA A 71 -15.83 -7.50 5.53
C ALA A 71 -14.80 -8.53 6.04
N GLU A 72 -13.59 -8.50 5.47
CA GLU A 72 -12.49 -9.38 5.88
C GLU A 72 -11.83 -8.87 7.17
N ASP A 73 -11.57 -9.74 8.12
CA ASP A 73 -11.00 -9.38 9.43
C ASP A 73 -9.64 -8.68 9.29
N TRP A 74 -8.78 -9.15 8.40
CA TRP A 74 -7.48 -8.56 8.17
C TRP A 74 -7.58 -7.13 7.62
N ILE A 75 -8.62 -6.81 6.82
CA ILE A 75 -8.86 -5.45 6.31
C ILE A 75 -9.27 -4.52 7.46
N GLN A 76 -10.13 -4.99 8.38
CA GLN A 76 -10.52 -4.22 9.55
C GLN A 76 -9.31 -3.98 10.48
N GLN A 77 -8.46 -5.00 10.66
CA GLN A 77 -7.22 -4.88 11.42
C GLN A 77 -6.26 -3.88 10.77
N LEU A 78 -6.10 -3.92 9.43
CA LEU A 78 -5.27 -2.99 8.68
C LEU A 78 -5.78 -1.55 8.83
N LYS A 79 -7.09 -1.30 8.72
CA LYS A 79 -7.67 0.02 8.99
C LYS A 79 -7.38 0.50 10.41
N GLY A 80 -7.45 -0.41 11.39
CA GLY A 80 -7.07 -0.12 12.78
C GLY A 80 -5.59 0.25 12.91
N PHE A 81 -4.72 -0.45 12.19
CA PHE A 81 -3.29 -0.17 12.15
C PHE A 81 -3.01 1.20 11.52
N VAL A 82 -3.62 1.51 10.38
CA VAL A 82 -3.48 2.80 9.68
C VAL A 82 -3.93 3.97 10.56
N ARG A 83 -5.03 3.81 11.32
CA ARG A 83 -5.46 4.85 12.27
C ARG A 83 -4.40 5.12 13.35
N ARG A 84 -3.77 4.07 13.89
CA ARG A 84 -2.68 4.22 14.86
C ARG A 84 -1.46 4.92 14.26
N LEU A 85 -1.13 4.64 13.00
CA LEU A 85 -0.05 5.34 12.30
C LEU A 85 -0.35 6.84 12.17
N ARG A 86 -1.60 7.19 11.77
CA ARG A 86 -2.04 8.57 11.68
C ARG A 86 -1.93 9.29 13.03
N ASP A 87 -2.43 8.65 14.11
CA ASP A 87 -2.43 9.24 15.45
C ASP A 87 -1.00 9.46 16.00
N ALA A 88 -0.04 8.65 15.55
CA ALA A 88 1.38 8.77 15.86
C ALA A 88 2.17 9.59 14.81
N GLU A 89 1.50 10.19 13.84
CA GLU A 89 2.12 10.97 12.74
C GLU A 89 3.20 10.18 11.97
N LYS A 90 3.08 8.85 11.91
CA LYS A 90 3.99 7.98 11.15
C LYS A 90 3.71 8.13 9.65
N PRO A 91 4.74 8.36 8.81
CA PRO A 91 4.56 8.42 7.37
C PRO A 91 3.98 7.12 6.81
N PHE A 92 2.99 7.25 5.94
CA PHE A 92 2.32 6.13 5.29
C PHE A 92 2.04 6.43 3.83
N VAL A 93 2.37 5.48 2.95
CA VAL A 93 2.05 5.53 1.51
C VAL A 93 1.15 4.35 1.16
N GLY A 94 -0.06 4.65 0.70
CA GLY A 94 -1.00 3.65 0.20
C GLY A 94 -1.02 3.58 -1.32
N ILE A 95 -0.84 2.39 -1.89
CA ILE A 95 -0.87 2.16 -3.34
C ILE A 95 -2.14 1.40 -3.71
N CYS A 96 -2.96 1.94 -4.62
CA CYS A 96 -4.21 1.34 -5.10
C CYS A 96 -5.14 0.96 -3.93
N PHE A 97 -5.23 -0.32 -3.56
CA PHE A 97 -5.99 -0.79 -2.40
C PHE A 97 -5.52 -0.11 -1.10
N GLY A 98 -4.20 0.05 -0.89
CA GLY A 98 -3.66 0.75 0.27
C GLY A 98 -4.14 2.20 0.37
N HIS A 99 -4.29 2.91 -0.77
CA HIS A 99 -4.88 4.26 -0.80
C HIS A 99 -6.37 4.22 -0.41
N GLN A 100 -7.12 3.22 -0.89
CA GLN A 100 -8.53 3.05 -0.54
C GLN A 100 -8.72 2.73 0.96
N VAL A 101 -7.88 1.85 1.52
CA VAL A 101 -7.88 1.55 2.95
C VAL A 101 -7.56 2.79 3.78
N LEU A 102 -6.58 3.60 3.35
CA LEU A 102 -6.25 4.86 4.00
C LEU A 102 -7.45 5.80 4.04
N ALA A 103 -8.13 5.98 2.89
CA ALA A 103 -9.31 6.83 2.79
C ALA A 103 -10.40 6.40 3.79
N GLU A 104 -10.75 5.12 3.81
CA GLU A 104 -11.77 4.61 4.75
C GLU A 104 -11.32 4.66 6.21
N ALA A 105 -10.06 4.34 6.49
CA ALA A 105 -9.53 4.39 7.85
C ALA A 105 -9.62 5.80 8.46
N LEU A 106 -9.52 6.83 7.62
CA LEU A 106 -9.60 8.24 8.02
C LEU A 106 -11.00 8.85 7.93
N GLY A 107 -12.03 8.05 7.71
CA GLY A 107 -13.44 8.49 7.69
C GLY A 107 -13.95 8.91 6.30
N GLY A 108 -13.17 8.67 5.26
CA GLY A 108 -13.62 8.78 3.87
C GLY A 108 -14.53 7.61 3.48
N LYS A 109 -15.02 7.64 2.26
CA LYS A 109 -15.88 6.59 1.69
C LYS A 109 -15.27 6.03 0.41
N VAL A 110 -15.19 4.70 0.35
CA VAL A 110 -14.83 3.95 -0.85
C VAL A 110 -16.01 3.08 -1.25
N GLU A 111 -16.42 3.15 -2.49
CA GLU A 111 -17.54 2.38 -3.01
C GLU A 111 -17.29 1.92 -4.45
N LYS A 112 -18.00 0.89 -4.86
CA LYS A 112 -17.94 0.40 -6.24
C LYS A 112 -18.51 1.47 -7.19
N ALA A 113 -17.71 1.83 -8.19
CA ALA A 113 -18.14 2.79 -9.21
C ALA A 113 -19.33 2.25 -10.00
N ALA A 114 -20.35 3.09 -10.24
CA ALA A 114 -21.54 2.73 -11.01
C ALA A 114 -21.19 2.31 -12.45
N GLN A 115 -20.08 2.85 -13.01
CA GLN A 115 -19.56 2.54 -14.33
C GLN A 115 -18.85 1.17 -14.41
N GLY A 116 -18.64 0.49 -13.26
CA GLY A 116 -17.93 -0.78 -13.19
C GLY A 116 -16.40 -0.59 -13.11
N TRP A 117 -15.67 -1.57 -13.65
CA TRP A 117 -14.21 -1.59 -13.59
C TRP A 117 -13.57 -0.73 -14.68
N GLY A 118 -12.68 0.18 -14.28
CA GLY A 118 -11.80 0.89 -15.22
C GLY A 118 -10.59 0.01 -15.55
N ILE A 119 -10.66 -0.71 -16.67
CA ILE A 119 -9.57 -1.58 -17.14
C ILE A 119 -8.88 -0.93 -18.33
N GLY A 120 -7.55 -0.91 -18.33
CA GLY A 120 -6.74 -0.40 -19.43
C GLY A 120 -5.79 0.73 -18.99
N VAL A 121 -5.27 1.44 -20.01
CA VAL A 121 -4.39 2.60 -19.81
C VAL A 121 -5.23 3.86 -19.82
N HIS A 122 -5.11 4.65 -18.78
CA HIS A 122 -5.81 5.92 -18.62
C HIS A 122 -4.80 7.07 -18.53
N SER A 123 -5.10 8.19 -19.18
CA SER A 123 -4.36 9.43 -19.00
C SER A 123 -4.78 10.09 -17.69
N LEU A 124 -3.81 10.50 -16.90
CA LEU A 124 -4.03 11.24 -15.66
C LEU A 124 -3.41 12.65 -15.81
N ASN A 125 -4.11 13.65 -15.30
CA ASN A 125 -3.58 15.00 -15.16
C ASN A 125 -3.28 15.26 -13.69
N VAL A 126 -2.03 15.63 -13.39
CA VAL A 126 -1.67 16.11 -12.06
C VAL A 126 -2.16 17.54 -11.93
N VAL A 127 -3.18 17.77 -11.09
CA VAL A 127 -3.79 19.11 -10.92
C VAL A 127 -3.10 19.94 -9.86
N ASN A 128 -2.49 19.28 -8.86
CA ASN A 128 -1.69 19.93 -7.83
C ASN A 128 -0.31 19.26 -7.80
N HIS A 129 0.74 20.06 -7.88
CA HIS A 129 2.12 19.60 -7.76
C HIS A 129 2.61 19.90 -6.35
N GLU A 130 3.09 18.86 -5.67
CA GLU A 130 3.70 18.97 -4.35
C GLU A 130 5.23 18.87 -4.47
N ASP A 131 5.96 19.47 -3.54
CA ASP A 131 7.42 19.54 -3.58
C ASP A 131 8.11 18.17 -3.63
N TRP A 132 7.46 17.13 -3.09
CA TRP A 132 7.97 15.76 -3.11
C TRP A 132 7.77 15.03 -4.45
N MET A 133 6.97 15.59 -5.37
CA MET A 133 6.75 15.02 -6.71
C MET A 133 7.89 15.40 -7.64
N GLN A 134 9.02 14.68 -7.55
CA GLN A 134 10.21 14.93 -8.35
C GLN A 134 10.60 13.68 -9.16
N PRO A 135 11.12 13.83 -10.39
CA PRO A 135 11.18 15.10 -11.17
C PRO A 135 9.80 15.57 -11.60
N ALA A 136 9.63 16.87 -11.70
CA ALA A 136 8.40 17.44 -12.26
C ALA A 136 8.24 16.98 -13.72
N GLN A 137 7.10 16.40 -14.06
CA GLN A 137 6.76 15.94 -15.42
C GLN A 137 5.83 16.93 -16.10
#